data_a3221c174385929ff75b6cc91b184766
#
_entry.id   a3221c174385929ff75b6cc91b184766
#
_cell.length_a   1.000
_cell.length_b   1.000
_cell.length_c   1.000
_cell.angle_alpha   90.00
_cell.angle_beta   90.00
_cell.angle_gamma   90.00
#
_symmetry.space_group_name_H-M   'P 1'
#
loop_
_entity.id
_entity.type
_entity.pdbx_description
1 polymer ?
#
loop_
_entity_poly.entity_id
_entity_poly.type
_entity_poly.pdbx_seq_one_letter_code
_entity_poly.pdbx_strand_id
1 'polypeptide(L)'
;PMGCYNKRPEETSDDFFVRIGNAVLARELTWDGASKVLNDELGKNFGECAYRKRFKAFRAGMQYQESLSNRDVGTCILSISDLHIPFQKPIETFSEYAGKIDILQINGDLVDAQAISRFNKVYRKSPMEEILIARQYMIDLIEILQPKKVVVNYGNHDLRFQNYLAKNLDTDLLE
;
A
#
# COMPACT_ATOMS: atom_id res chain seq x y z
N PRO A 1 -14.83 -42.67 20.50
CA PRO A 1 -16.18 -42.18 20.78
C PRO A 1 -16.65 -41.28 19.63
N MET A 2 -17.60 -41.75 18.81
CA MET A 2 -18.11 -41.00 17.63
C MET A 2 -18.87 -39.69 17.97
N GLY A 3 -19.26 -39.49 19.23
CA GLY A 3 -20.07 -38.33 19.65
C GLY A 3 -19.42 -36.97 19.64
N CYS A 4 -18.10 -36.87 19.42
CA CYS A 4 -17.43 -35.56 19.35
C CYS A 4 -17.49 -34.89 17.94
N TYR A 5 -17.99 -35.61 16.94
CA TYR A 5 -18.07 -35.12 15.58
C TYR A 5 -19.50 -34.77 15.12
N ASN A 6 -20.48 -34.73 16.03
CA ASN A 6 -21.86 -34.33 15.70
C ASN A 6 -21.91 -32.86 15.27
N LYS A 7 -22.88 -32.52 14.43
CA LYS A 7 -23.14 -31.17 14.03
C LYS A 7 -23.62 -30.33 15.24
N ARG A 8 -23.04 -29.15 15.43
CA ARG A 8 -23.41 -28.23 16.52
C ARG A 8 -24.70 -27.49 16.16
N PRO A 9 -25.53 -27.09 17.14
CA PRO A 9 -26.82 -26.44 16.86
C PRO A 9 -26.70 -25.14 16.03
N GLU A 10 -25.69 -24.35 16.31
CA GLU A 10 -25.40 -23.06 15.62
C GLU A 10 -24.57 -23.19 14.34
N GLU A 11 -24.12 -24.41 14.02
CA GLU A 11 -23.20 -24.64 12.90
C GLU A 11 -24.00 -24.82 11.59
N THR A 12 -23.59 -24.13 10.54
CA THR A 12 -24.15 -24.38 9.20
C THR A 12 -23.67 -25.75 8.64
N SER A 13 -24.34 -26.27 7.62
CA SER A 13 -23.92 -27.53 6.98
C SER A 13 -22.55 -27.40 6.32
N ASP A 14 -22.18 -26.20 5.84
CA ASP A 14 -20.89 -25.97 5.22
C ASP A 14 -19.78 -25.83 6.27
N ASP A 15 -20.03 -25.14 7.39
CA ASP A 15 -19.08 -25.06 8.49
C ASP A 15 -18.81 -26.44 9.09
N PHE A 16 -19.87 -27.23 9.27
CA PHE A 16 -19.75 -28.62 9.71
C PHE A 16 -18.89 -29.45 8.76
N PHE A 17 -19.18 -29.38 7.46
CA PHE A 17 -18.39 -30.07 6.44
C PHE A 17 -16.92 -29.66 6.47
N VAL A 18 -16.62 -28.37 6.62
CA VAL A 18 -15.25 -27.85 6.70
C VAL A 18 -14.55 -28.33 7.97
N ARG A 19 -15.23 -28.33 9.11
CA ARG A 19 -14.68 -28.80 10.38
C ARG A 19 -14.33 -30.29 10.31
N ILE A 20 -15.22 -31.13 9.76
CA ILE A 20 -14.96 -32.55 9.56
C ILE A 20 -13.79 -32.78 8.59
N GLY A 21 -13.73 -32.02 7.50
CA GLY A 21 -12.61 -32.11 6.57
C GLY A 21 -11.25 -31.71 7.19
N ASN A 22 -11.25 -30.72 8.08
CA ASN A 22 -10.06 -30.32 8.84
C ASN A 22 -9.63 -31.41 9.84
N ALA A 23 -10.56 -32.11 10.49
CA ALA A 23 -10.24 -33.25 11.36
C ALA A 23 -9.57 -34.39 10.57
N VAL A 24 -9.95 -34.60 9.31
CA VAL A 24 -9.23 -35.57 8.45
C VAL A 24 -7.81 -35.11 8.13
N LEU A 25 -7.60 -33.81 7.86
CA LEU A 25 -6.25 -33.26 7.67
C LEU A 25 -5.37 -33.38 8.90
N ALA A 26 -5.95 -33.20 10.10
CA ALA A 26 -5.27 -33.38 11.39
C ALA A 26 -5.02 -34.86 11.72
N ARG A 27 -5.45 -35.78 10.86
CA ARG A 27 -5.37 -37.24 11.07
C ARG A 27 -6.16 -37.77 12.29
N GLU A 28 -7.12 -37.01 12.75
CA GLU A 28 -8.06 -37.39 13.82
C GLU A 28 -9.17 -38.30 13.30
N LEU A 29 -9.46 -38.20 11.99
CA LEU A 29 -10.51 -38.96 11.32
C LEU A 29 -10.03 -39.43 9.94
N THR A 30 -10.58 -40.53 9.45
CA THR A 30 -10.37 -40.97 8.04
C THR A 30 -11.49 -40.45 7.15
N TRP A 31 -11.29 -40.40 5.80
CA TRP A 31 -12.37 -40.01 4.88
C TRP A 31 -13.56 -40.99 4.93
N ASP A 32 -13.33 -42.26 5.18
CA ASP A 32 -14.44 -43.22 5.36
C ASP A 32 -15.24 -42.87 6.63
N GLY A 33 -14.57 -42.60 7.75
CA GLY A 33 -15.23 -42.14 8.98
C GLY A 33 -15.94 -40.78 8.78
N ALA A 34 -15.29 -39.82 8.13
CA ALA A 34 -15.87 -38.52 7.81
C ALA A 34 -17.13 -38.63 6.95
N SER A 35 -17.14 -39.51 5.93
CA SER A 35 -18.31 -39.69 5.06
C SER A 35 -19.51 -40.25 5.84
N LYS A 36 -19.29 -41.17 6.76
CA LYS A 36 -20.35 -41.71 7.64
C LYS A 36 -20.95 -40.62 8.52
N VAL A 37 -20.11 -39.85 9.24
CA VAL A 37 -20.53 -38.75 10.09
C VAL A 37 -21.29 -37.69 9.30
N LEU A 38 -20.80 -37.28 8.12
CA LEU A 38 -21.43 -36.28 7.28
C LEU A 38 -22.76 -36.78 6.71
N ASN A 39 -22.86 -38.04 6.32
CA ASN A 39 -24.09 -38.63 5.82
C ASN A 39 -25.17 -38.70 6.92
N ASP A 40 -24.80 -39.17 8.11
CA ASP A 40 -25.72 -39.32 9.24
C ASP A 40 -26.28 -37.95 9.67
N GLU A 41 -25.42 -36.93 9.85
CA GLU A 41 -25.83 -35.64 10.36
C GLU A 41 -26.52 -34.74 9.30
N LEU A 42 -26.18 -34.91 7.99
CA LEU A 42 -26.76 -34.08 6.91
C LEU A 42 -27.87 -34.80 6.13
N GLY A 43 -28.21 -36.04 6.49
CA GLY A 43 -29.20 -36.83 5.77
C GLY A 43 -28.80 -37.10 4.31
N LYS A 44 -27.51 -37.30 4.04
CA LYS A 44 -26.95 -37.54 2.70
C LYS A 44 -26.47 -38.97 2.56
N ASN A 45 -26.14 -39.35 1.34
CA ASN A 45 -25.59 -40.67 1.04
C ASN A 45 -24.52 -40.55 -0.05
N PHE A 46 -23.43 -39.86 0.29
CA PHE A 46 -22.27 -39.68 -0.60
C PHE A 46 -21.12 -40.58 -0.14
N GLY A 47 -20.39 -41.12 -1.11
CA GLY A 47 -19.15 -41.86 -0.82
C GLY A 47 -17.99 -40.92 -0.44
N GLU A 48 -16.96 -41.46 0.23
CA GLU A 48 -15.78 -40.75 0.70
C GLU A 48 -15.12 -39.91 -0.43
N CYS A 49 -15.08 -40.46 -1.64
CA CYS A 49 -14.47 -39.81 -2.78
C CYS A 49 -15.16 -38.50 -3.15
N ALA A 50 -16.50 -38.44 -3.02
CA ALA A 50 -17.27 -37.22 -3.31
C ALA A 50 -16.95 -36.11 -2.29
N TYR A 51 -16.93 -36.46 -0.99
CA TYR A 51 -16.57 -35.52 0.07
C TYR A 51 -15.13 -35.05 -0.03
N ARG A 52 -14.19 -35.94 -0.31
CA ARG A 52 -12.78 -35.62 -0.51
C ARG A 52 -12.57 -34.64 -1.68
N LYS A 53 -13.21 -34.88 -2.82
CA LYS A 53 -13.16 -33.97 -3.99
C LYS A 53 -13.75 -32.60 -3.66
N ARG A 54 -14.93 -32.55 -3.03
CA ARG A 54 -15.57 -31.31 -2.61
C ARG A 54 -14.69 -30.51 -1.64
N PHE A 55 -14.08 -31.16 -0.66
CA PHE A 55 -13.19 -30.51 0.29
C PHE A 55 -11.91 -29.99 -0.36
N LYS A 56 -11.35 -30.76 -1.31
CA LYS A 56 -10.19 -30.30 -2.09
C LYS A 56 -10.54 -29.04 -2.91
N ALA A 57 -11.70 -29.03 -3.56
CA ALA A 57 -12.16 -27.84 -4.32
C ALA A 57 -12.40 -26.63 -3.41
N PHE A 58 -13.03 -26.84 -2.24
CA PHE A 58 -13.23 -25.79 -1.24
C PHE A 58 -11.90 -25.19 -0.78
N ARG A 59 -10.91 -26.02 -0.42
CA ARG A 59 -9.58 -25.54 -0.02
C ARG A 59 -8.87 -24.79 -1.14
N ALA A 60 -8.96 -25.26 -2.37
CA ALA A 60 -8.38 -24.54 -3.51
C ALA A 60 -9.03 -23.16 -3.69
N GLY A 61 -10.35 -23.06 -3.48
CA GLY A 61 -11.05 -21.78 -3.49
C GLY A 61 -10.59 -20.83 -2.36
N MET A 62 -10.41 -21.35 -1.14
CA MET A 62 -9.89 -20.59 0.00
C MET A 62 -8.47 -20.07 -0.27
N GLN A 63 -7.58 -20.93 -0.76
CA GLN A 63 -6.21 -20.54 -1.11
C GLN A 63 -6.17 -19.51 -2.24
N TYR A 64 -7.09 -19.61 -3.21
CA TYR A 64 -7.22 -18.61 -4.24
C TYR A 64 -7.69 -17.26 -3.68
N GLN A 65 -8.67 -17.24 -2.79
CA GLN A 65 -9.11 -16.03 -2.08
C GLN A 65 -8.00 -15.41 -1.22
N GLU A 66 -7.26 -16.23 -0.47
CA GLU A 66 -6.09 -15.76 0.27
C GLU A 66 -5.03 -15.18 -0.66
N SER A 67 -4.80 -15.80 -1.82
CA SER A 67 -3.86 -15.27 -2.82
C SER A 67 -4.33 -13.95 -3.43
N LEU A 68 -5.66 -13.73 -3.52
CA LEU A 68 -6.24 -12.45 -3.95
C LEU A 68 -6.13 -11.38 -2.87
N SER A 69 -6.34 -11.73 -1.60
CA SER A 69 -6.20 -10.81 -0.46
C SER A 69 -4.74 -10.46 -0.16
N ASN A 70 -3.83 -11.39 -0.43
CA ASN A 70 -2.37 -11.21 -0.32
C ASN A 70 -1.72 -10.75 -1.63
N ARG A 71 -2.49 -10.50 -2.69
CA ARG A 71 -1.97 -9.72 -3.80
C ARG A 71 -1.64 -8.36 -3.23
N ASP A 72 -0.38 -7.99 -3.32
CA ASP A 72 0.11 -6.66 -3.01
C ASP A 72 -0.93 -5.65 -3.49
N VAL A 73 -1.57 -4.99 -2.55
CA VAL A 73 -2.31 -3.77 -2.84
C VAL A 73 -1.25 -2.88 -3.43
N GLY A 74 -1.29 -2.71 -4.75
CA GLY A 74 -0.22 -2.09 -5.50
C GLY A 74 0.19 -0.80 -4.81
N THR A 75 1.50 -0.56 -4.69
CA THR A 75 2.06 0.64 -4.06
C THR A 75 1.44 1.88 -4.70
N CYS A 76 0.73 2.67 -3.93
CA CYS A 76 0.12 3.91 -4.41
C CYS A 76 1.16 5.03 -4.37
N ILE A 77 1.52 5.57 -5.53
CA ILE A 77 2.53 6.62 -5.68
C ILE A 77 1.84 7.89 -6.14
N LEU A 78 1.97 8.97 -5.37
CA LEU A 78 1.64 10.31 -5.81
C LEU A 78 2.90 10.98 -6.35
N SER A 79 2.91 11.26 -7.64
CA SER A 79 4.02 11.92 -8.32
C SER A 79 3.65 13.37 -8.63
N ILE A 80 4.47 14.30 -8.15
CA ILE A 80 4.28 15.75 -8.31
C ILE A 80 5.56 16.31 -8.96
N SER A 81 5.41 17.21 -9.93
CA SER A 81 6.51 17.95 -10.56
C SER A 81 6.17 19.44 -10.65
N ASP A 82 7.17 20.26 -10.93
CA ASP A 82 7.01 21.66 -11.30
C ASP A 82 6.22 22.48 -10.27
N LEU A 83 6.53 22.32 -8.99
CA LEU A 83 5.90 23.11 -7.93
C LEU A 83 6.30 24.58 -7.99
N HIS A 84 7.53 24.87 -8.42
CA HIS A 84 8.06 26.24 -8.60
C HIS A 84 7.73 27.15 -7.42
N ILE A 85 7.99 26.70 -6.21
CA ILE A 85 7.72 27.50 -5.01
C ILE A 85 8.47 28.84 -5.10
N PRO A 86 7.78 29.96 -4.91
CA PRO A 86 6.53 30.15 -4.16
C PRO A 86 5.25 30.25 -5.03
N PHE A 87 5.22 29.71 -6.22
CA PHE A 87 4.04 29.79 -7.13
C PHE A 87 3.18 28.54 -7.14
N GLN A 88 3.45 27.63 -6.21
CA GLN A 88 2.77 26.34 -6.07
C GLN A 88 1.26 26.49 -5.86
N LYS A 89 0.53 25.39 -6.18
CA LYS A 89 -0.89 25.28 -5.85
C LYS A 89 -1.12 25.24 -4.34
N PRO A 90 -2.28 25.69 -3.87
CA PRO A 90 -2.67 25.52 -2.47
C PRO A 90 -2.60 24.06 -2.03
N ILE A 91 -2.19 23.83 -0.79
CA ILE A 91 -1.95 22.49 -0.24
C ILE A 91 -3.24 21.65 -0.16
N GLU A 92 -4.37 22.32 -0.02
CA GLU A 92 -5.72 21.71 0.03
C GLU A 92 -6.04 20.92 -1.25
N THR A 93 -5.38 21.27 -2.38
CA THR A 93 -5.50 20.52 -3.65
C THR A 93 -5.15 19.04 -3.48
N PHE A 94 -4.33 18.69 -2.50
CA PHE A 94 -3.88 17.33 -2.26
C PHE A 94 -4.68 16.59 -1.17
N SER A 95 -5.67 17.23 -0.55
CA SER A 95 -6.44 16.67 0.57
C SER A 95 -7.18 15.39 0.22
N GLU A 96 -7.58 15.20 -1.04
CA GLU A 96 -8.23 13.96 -1.50
C GLU A 96 -7.34 12.72 -1.42
N TYR A 97 -6.00 12.90 -1.40
CA TYR A 97 -5.00 11.83 -1.31
C TYR A 97 -4.56 11.54 0.13
N ALA A 98 -5.09 12.26 1.12
CA ALA A 98 -4.71 12.14 2.52
C ALA A 98 -4.82 10.68 3.01
N GLY A 99 -3.74 10.13 3.53
CA GLY A 99 -3.65 8.76 4.06
C GLY A 99 -3.83 7.64 3.02
N LYS A 100 -3.86 7.95 1.71
CA LYS A 100 -4.10 6.98 0.63
C LYS A 100 -2.85 6.60 -0.15
N ILE A 101 -1.73 7.27 0.09
CA ILE A 101 -0.50 7.08 -0.67
C ILE A 101 0.59 6.40 0.15
N ASP A 102 1.38 5.55 -0.50
CA ASP A 102 2.54 4.92 0.10
C ASP A 102 3.81 5.72 -0.14
N ILE A 103 3.94 6.30 -1.34
CA ILE A 103 5.13 7.06 -1.75
C ILE A 103 4.70 8.42 -2.29
N LEU A 104 5.28 9.48 -1.73
CA LEU A 104 5.28 10.81 -2.32
C LEU A 104 6.56 10.99 -3.13
N GLN A 105 6.43 11.23 -4.42
CA GLN A 105 7.55 11.47 -5.32
C GLN A 105 7.50 12.89 -5.88
N ILE A 106 8.53 13.69 -5.59
CA ILE A 106 8.72 15.02 -6.17
C ILE A 106 9.71 14.88 -7.32
N ASN A 107 9.27 15.20 -8.54
CA ASN A 107 10.06 15.01 -9.76
C ASN A 107 10.63 16.33 -10.30
N GLY A 108 11.40 17.00 -9.45
CA GLY A 108 12.13 18.19 -9.82
C GLY A 108 11.31 19.49 -9.77
N ASP A 109 12.04 20.58 -9.87
CA ASP A 109 11.56 21.95 -9.89
C ASP A 109 10.66 22.28 -8.68
N LEU A 110 11.15 21.86 -7.48
CA LEU A 110 10.49 22.14 -6.21
C LEU A 110 10.51 23.65 -5.92
N VAL A 111 11.66 24.31 -6.12
CA VAL A 111 11.83 25.76 -5.97
C VAL A 111 12.00 26.42 -7.32
N ASP A 112 11.50 27.64 -7.48
CA ASP A 112 11.69 28.39 -8.73
C ASP A 112 13.11 28.93 -8.88
N ALA A 113 13.78 29.24 -7.76
CA ALA A 113 15.14 29.80 -7.71
C ALA A 113 15.28 31.06 -8.62
N GLN A 114 14.23 31.89 -8.67
CA GLN A 114 14.18 33.06 -9.55
C GLN A 114 15.24 34.12 -9.22
N ALA A 115 15.56 34.27 -7.93
CA ALA A 115 16.54 35.22 -7.46
C ALA A 115 17.93 35.06 -8.10
N ILE A 116 18.30 33.83 -8.42
CA ILE A 116 19.58 33.45 -9.04
C ILE A 116 19.43 33.08 -10.53
N SER A 117 18.23 33.25 -11.09
CA SER A 117 17.94 33.03 -12.51
C SER A 117 18.64 34.06 -13.38
N ARG A 118 18.99 33.67 -14.62
CA ARG A 118 19.50 34.59 -15.65
C ARG A 118 18.38 35.36 -16.38
N PHE A 119 17.12 34.96 -16.16
CA PHE A 119 15.95 35.57 -16.79
C PHE A 119 15.46 36.76 -15.99
N ASN A 120 14.59 37.59 -16.61
CA ASN A 120 13.97 38.72 -15.98
C ASN A 120 13.21 38.33 -14.73
N LYS A 121 13.46 39.02 -13.62
CA LYS A 121 12.88 38.72 -12.31
C LYS A 121 11.54 39.42 -12.17
N VAL A 122 10.47 38.66 -12.14
CA VAL A 122 9.11 39.16 -11.87
C VAL A 122 8.84 39.24 -10.36
N TYR A 123 9.57 38.45 -9.59
CA TYR A 123 9.41 38.29 -8.15
C TYR A 123 10.72 38.54 -7.43
N ARG A 124 10.67 39.20 -6.26
CA ARG A 124 11.90 39.58 -5.52
C ARG A 124 11.89 38.98 -4.12
N LYS A 125 11.96 37.66 -3.99
CA LYS A 125 12.35 37.03 -2.73
C LYS A 125 13.81 36.62 -2.76
N SER A 126 14.40 36.57 -1.56
CA SER A 126 15.76 36.03 -1.47
C SER A 126 15.74 34.51 -1.72
N PRO A 127 16.86 33.90 -2.17
CA PRO A 127 16.96 32.45 -2.30
C PRO A 127 16.63 31.72 -1.01
N MET A 128 17.01 32.27 0.15
CA MET A 128 16.72 31.70 1.45
C MET A 128 15.23 31.73 1.78
N GLU A 129 14.51 32.79 1.41
CA GLU A 129 13.06 32.85 1.62
C GLU A 129 12.33 31.77 0.77
N GLU A 130 12.74 31.57 -0.49
CA GLU A 130 12.18 30.49 -1.33
C GLU A 130 12.41 29.11 -0.69
N ILE A 131 13.61 28.85 -0.18
CA ILE A 131 13.94 27.59 0.51
C ILE A 131 13.11 27.39 1.78
N LEU A 132 12.93 28.43 2.59
CA LEU A 132 12.14 28.34 3.82
C LEU A 132 10.66 28.08 3.53
N ILE A 133 10.11 28.73 2.50
CA ILE A 133 8.73 28.47 2.05
C ILE A 133 8.60 27.05 1.53
N ALA A 134 9.54 26.57 0.72
CA ALA A 134 9.56 25.22 0.19
C ALA A 134 9.63 24.18 1.31
N ARG A 135 10.50 24.41 2.30
CA ARG A 135 10.62 23.55 3.49
C ARG A 135 9.28 23.44 4.23
N GLN A 136 8.63 24.58 4.51
CA GLN A 136 7.35 24.56 5.22
C GLN A 136 6.29 23.86 4.41
N TYR A 137 6.17 24.17 3.12
CA TYR A 137 5.21 23.52 2.23
C TYR A 137 5.40 22.00 2.17
N MET A 138 6.65 21.52 2.14
CA MET A 138 6.93 20.08 2.16
C MET A 138 6.57 19.42 3.48
N ILE A 139 6.78 20.12 4.62
CA ILE A 139 6.35 19.63 5.94
C ILE A 139 4.82 19.46 5.94
N ASP A 140 4.09 20.49 5.57
CA ASP A 140 2.63 20.50 5.56
C ASP A 140 2.08 19.43 4.60
N LEU A 141 2.72 19.25 3.44
CA LEU A 141 2.36 18.23 2.46
C LEU A 141 2.56 16.80 3.01
N ILE A 142 3.65 16.56 3.71
CA ILE A 142 3.93 15.27 4.35
C ILE A 142 2.95 15.01 5.50
N GLU A 143 2.61 16.02 6.28
CA GLU A 143 1.63 15.91 7.37
C GLU A 143 0.23 15.56 6.87
N ILE A 144 -0.22 16.18 5.76
CA ILE A 144 -1.53 15.89 5.15
C ILE A 144 -1.55 14.51 4.52
N LEU A 145 -0.54 14.19 3.71
CA LEU A 145 -0.50 12.97 2.90
C LEU A 145 -0.11 11.72 3.68
N GLN A 146 0.69 11.86 4.75
CA GLN A 146 1.22 10.78 5.58
C GLN A 146 1.85 9.62 4.78
N PRO A 147 2.73 9.90 3.80
CA PRO A 147 3.34 8.87 2.99
C PRO A 147 4.32 8.03 3.82
N LYS A 148 4.44 6.73 3.49
CA LYS A 148 5.46 5.85 4.11
C LYS A 148 6.89 6.19 3.66
N LYS A 149 7.02 6.77 2.47
CA LYS A 149 8.31 7.15 1.86
C LYS A 149 8.15 8.43 1.05
N VAL A 150 9.18 9.29 1.12
CA VAL A 150 9.32 10.48 0.27
C VAL A 150 10.55 10.30 -0.60
N VAL A 151 10.41 10.57 -1.89
CA VAL A 151 11.48 10.57 -2.88
C VAL A 151 11.53 11.94 -3.54
N VAL A 152 12.69 12.57 -3.54
CA VAL A 152 12.88 13.88 -4.17
C VAL A 152 13.95 13.76 -5.25
N ASN A 153 13.59 14.09 -6.48
CA ASN A 153 14.50 14.21 -7.61
C ASN A 153 14.75 15.69 -7.87
N TYR A 154 15.96 16.04 -8.25
CA TYR A 154 16.31 17.42 -8.61
C TYR A 154 15.90 17.73 -10.05
N GLY A 155 15.28 18.90 -10.25
CA GLY A 155 15.04 19.48 -11.55
C GLY A 155 16.11 20.52 -11.91
N ASN A 156 15.95 21.14 -13.06
CA ASN A 156 16.89 22.16 -13.52
C ASN A 156 16.83 23.45 -12.70
N HIS A 157 15.69 23.79 -12.09
CA HIS A 157 15.56 24.95 -11.19
C HIS A 157 16.27 24.68 -9.87
N ASP A 158 16.11 23.48 -9.29
CA ASP A 158 16.78 23.11 -8.05
C ASP A 158 18.30 23.14 -8.22
N LEU A 159 18.81 22.69 -9.37
CA LEU A 159 20.22 22.72 -9.69
C LEU A 159 20.80 24.15 -9.87
N ARG A 160 19.97 25.20 -10.02
CA ARG A 160 20.44 26.58 -10.07
C ARG A 160 21.17 26.98 -8.81
N PHE A 161 20.72 26.53 -7.63
CA PHE A 161 21.40 26.78 -6.36
C PHE A 161 22.78 26.17 -6.35
N GLN A 162 22.89 24.92 -6.71
CA GLN A 162 24.16 24.21 -6.77
C GLN A 162 25.14 24.88 -7.73
N ASN A 163 24.67 25.22 -8.93
CA ASN A 163 25.47 25.92 -9.93
C ASN A 163 25.86 27.35 -9.50
N TYR A 164 24.99 28.03 -8.75
CA TYR A 164 25.30 29.35 -8.22
C TYR A 164 26.36 29.28 -7.14
N LEU A 165 26.24 28.32 -6.20
CA LEU A 165 27.24 28.10 -5.15
C LEU A 165 28.60 27.72 -5.75
N ALA A 166 28.61 26.77 -6.69
CA ALA A 166 29.84 26.35 -7.35
C ALA A 166 30.57 27.44 -8.12
N LYS A 167 29.85 28.50 -8.54
CA LYS A 167 30.44 29.65 -9.26
C LYS A 167 30.91 30.77 -8.35
N ASN A 168 30.30 30.91 -7.17
CA ASN A 168 30.46 32.09 -6.34
C ASN A 168 31.08 31.79 -4.97
N LEU A 169 31.23 30.52 -4.60
CA LEU A 169 31.94 30.12 -3.38
C LEU A 169 33.29 29.50 -3.73
N ASP A 170 34.27 29.76 -2.88
CA ASP A 170 35.58 29.10 -3.00
C ASP A 170 35.40 27.59 -2.79
N THR A 171 36.15 26.77 -3.52
CA THR A 171 36.07 25.31 -3.48
C THR A 171 36.25 24.76 -2.08
N ASP A 172 37.03 25.43 -1.23
CA ASP A 172 37.33 25.04 0.16
C ASP A 172 36.10 25.19 1.11
N LEU A 173 35.00 25.81 0.65
CA LEU A 173 33.76 25.99 1.42
C LEU A 173 32.65 24.99 1.00
N LEU A 174 32.93 24.13 0.02
CA LEU A 174 31.96 23.17 -0.53
C LEU A 174 32.25 21.72 -0.10
N GLU A 175 33.33 21.49 0.65
CA GLU A 175 33.64 20.21 1.31
C GLU A 175 33.03 20.17 2.73
#